data_df339c302234a67300aa4b1ad3055a1f
#
_entry.id   df339c302234a67300aa4b1ad3055a1f
#
_cell.length_a   1.000
_cell.length_b   1.000
_cell.length_c   1.000
_cell.angle_alpha   90.00
_cell.angle_beta   90.00
_cell.angle_gamma   90.00
#
_symmetry.space_group_name_H-M   'P 1'
#
loop_
_entity.id
_entity.type
_entity.pdbx_description
1 polymer ?
#
loop_
_entity_poly.entity_id
_entity_poly.type
_entity_poly.pdbx_seq_one_letter_code
_entity_poly.pdbx_strand_id
1 'polypeptide(L)'
;EDDSDVIRQCLRAAVDGPFFSDSEFHTLFGFERTTLRRIAESWPVWDDPVEQSDAVSNSFNNLLGYPHGRWDVWHDYITPISSEVARVFARWRGETGLNPSGEGYFNRLR
;
A
#
# COMPACT_ATOMS: atom_id res chain seq x y z
N GLU A 1 -15.50 2.39 6.37
CA GLU A 1 -14.07 2.37 6.72
C GLU A 1 -13.41 3.65 6.25
N ASP A 2 -12.51 4.19 7.05
CA ASP A 2 -11.78 5.36 6.61
C ASP A 2 -10.50 4.96 5.86
N ASP A 3 -9.87 5.95 5.24
CA ASP A 3 -8.70 5.70 4.40
C ASP A 3 -7.54 5.10 5.21
N SER A 4 -7.34 5.57 6.44
CA SER A 4 -6.27 5.06 7.29
C SER A 4 -6.46 3.57 7.58
N ASP A 5 -7.68 3.14 7.76
CA ASP A 5 -7.98 1.74 8.02
C ASP A 5 -7.74 0.89 6.77
N VAL A 6 -8.09 1.42 5.61
CA VAL A 6 -7.82 0.73 4.34
C VAL A 6 -6.31 0.58 4.12
N ILE A 7 -5.55 1.63 4.43
CA ILE A 7 -4.09 1.58 4.31
C ILE A 7 -3.53 0.49 5.23
N ARG A 8 -4.02 0.43 6.47
CA ARG A 8 -3.57 -0.62 7.39
C ARG A 8 -3.85 -2.01 6.84
N GLN A 9 -5.03 -2.22 6.29
CA GLN A 9 -5.37 -3.51 5.70
C GLN A 9 -4.43 -3.87 4.56
N CYS A 10 -4.09 -2.91 3.72
CA CYS A 10 -3.18 -3.15 2.61
C CYS A 10 -1.77 -3.48 3.08
N LEU A 11 -1.27 -2.77 4.10
CA LEU A 11 0.04 -3.07 4.65
C LEU A 11 0.07 -4.49 5.22
N ARG A 12 -0.96 -4.86 5.97
CA ARG A 12 -1.03 -6.20 6.54
C ARG A 12 -1.21 -7.27 5.48
N ALA A 13 -1.98 -7.00 4.45
CA ALA A 13 -2.15 -7.93 3.35
C ALA A 13 -0.82 -8.19 2.64
N ALA A 14 -0.03 -7.15 2.44
CA ALA A 14 1.27 -7.29 1.80
C ALA A 14 2.21 -8.17 2.62
N VAL A 15 2.15 -8.05 3.94
CA VAL A 15 3.01 -8.82 4.84
C VAL A 15 2.51 -10.25 5.04
N ASP A 16 1.22 -10.40 5.31
CA ASP A 16 0.66 -11.66 5.79
C ASP A 16 -0.05 -12.46 4.70
N GLY A 17 -0.47 -11.81 3.63
CA GLY A 17 -1.22 -12.49 2.58
C GLY A 17 -0.32 -13.22 1.60
N PRO A 18 -0.92 -14.02 0.71
CA PRO A 18 -0.17 -14.82 -0.24
C PRO A 18 0.16 -14.08 -1.54
N PHE A 19 0.16 -12.75 -1.51
CA PHE A 19 0.30 -11.96 -2.73
C PHE A 19 1.73 -11.89 -3.24
N PHE A 20 2.72 -11.98 -2.37
CA PHE A 20 4.12 -11.81 -2.75
C PHE A 20 4.98 -12.88 -2.10
N SER A 21 5.83 -13.50 -2.92
CA SER A 21 6.76 -14.52 -2.40
C SER A 21 7.92 -13.85 -1.66
N ASP A 22 8.54 -14.59 -0.76
CA ASP A 22 9.70 -14.07 -0.03
C ASP A 22 10.84 -13.72 -0.98
N SER A 23 11.02 -14.51 -2.03
CA SER A 23 12.12 -14.28 -2.96
C SER A 23 11.96 -12.97 -3.75
N GLU A 24 10.73 -12.49 -3.92
CA GLU A 24 10.46 -11.28 -4.68
C GLU A 24 10.21 -10.07 -3.82
N PHE A 25 9.97 -10.29 -2.53
CA PHE A 25 9.49 -9.22 -1.66
C PHE A 25 10.45 -8.03 -1.61
N HIS A 26 11.73 -8.30 -1.41
CA HIS A 26 12.72 -7.22 -1.31
C HIS A 26 12.79 -6.44 -2.62
N THR A 27 12.74 -7.13 -3.75
CA THR A 27 12.76 -6.47 -5.04
C THR A 27 11.54 -5.57 -5.25
N LEU A 28 10.36 -6.06 -4.85
CA LEU A 28 9.12 -5.33 -5.06
C LEU A 28 8.97 -4.16 -4.10
N PHE A 29 9.48 -4.28 -2.89
CA PHE A 29 9.23 -3.28 -1.84
C PHE A 29 10.45 -2.44 -1.50
N GLY A 30 11.64 -2.91 -1.81
CA GLY A 30 12.86 -2.18 -1.48
C GLY A 30 13.33 -2.37 -0.04
N PHE A 31 12.66 -3.20 0.74
CA PHE A 31 13.08 -3.54 2.10
C PHE A 31 12.51 -4.91 2.48
N GLU A 32 12.95 -5.40 3.64
CA GLU A 32 12.59 -6.74 4.08
C GLU A 32 11.13 -6.80 4.55
N ARG A 33 10.57 -7.99 4.46
CA ARG A 33 9.20 -8.22 4.96
C ARG A 33 9.08 -7.88 6.45
N THR A 34 10.14 -8.15 7.24
CA THR A 34 10.11 -7.83 8.66
C THR A 34 9.99 -6.34 8.92
N THR A 35 10.63 -5.52 8.08
CA THR A 35 10.50 -4.07 8.20
C THR A 35 9.08 -3.63 7.89
N LEU A 36 8.49 -4.16 6.83
CA LEU A 36 7.12 -3.83 6.49
C LEU A 36 6.15 -4.29 7.58
N ARG A 37 6.41 -5.44 8.18
CA ARG A 37 5.56 -5.92 9.28
C ARG A 37 5.56 -4.93 10.44
N ARG A 38 6.73 -4.39 10.79
CA ARG A 38 6.81 -3.41 11.88
C ARG A 38 6.06 -2.14 11.54
N ILE A 39 6.17 -1.68 10.30
CA ILE A 39 5.42 -0.51 9.85
C ILE A 39 3.92 -0.76 9.92
N ALA A 40 3.48 -1.93 9.48
CA ALA A 40 2.06 -2.29 9.51
C ALA A 40 1.52 -2.37 10.94
N GLU A 41 2.30 -2.95 11.83
CA GLU A 41 1.88 -3.11 13.23
C GLU A 41 1.79 -1.79 13.97
N SER A 42 2.64 -0.84 13.63
CA SER A 42 2.66 0.46 14.30
C SER A 42 1.82 1.51 13.60
N TRP A 43 1.32 1.21 12.40
CA TRP A 43 0.53 2.18 11.64
C TRP A 43 -0.54 2.83 12.50
N PRO A 44 -0.73 4.15 12.46
CA PRO A 44 -0.10 5.11 11.52
C PRO A 44 1.17 5.78 12.04
N VAL A 45 1.76 5.30 13.10
CA VAL A 45 2.92 5.91 13.72
C VAL A 45 4.20 5.26 13.21
N TRP A 46 5.12 6.08 12.71
CA TRP A 46 6.44 5.63 12.27
C TRP A 46 7.35 6.84 12.28
N ASP A 47 8.61 6.64 12.68
CA ASP A 47 9.53 7.76 12.87
C ASP A 47 10.23 8.22 11.60
N ASP A 48 10.16 7.45 10.52
CA ASP A 48 10.75 7.81 9.22
C ASP A 48 9.63 7.97 8.20
N PRO A 49 9.21 9.22 7.92
CA PRO A 49 8.09 9.44 7.01
C PRO A 49 8.37 9.00 5.58
N VAL A 50 9.62 9.04 5.14
CA VAL A 50 9.96 8.59 3.78
C VAL A 50 9.81 7.08 3.69
N GLU A 51 10.33 6.36 4.67
CA GLU A 51 10.20 4.91 4.68
C GLU A 51 8.73 4.50 4.78
N GLN A 52 7.96 5.17 5.62
CA GLN A 52 6.54 4.88 5.73
C GLN A 52 5.81 5.14 4.41
N SER A 53 6.12 6.25 3.75
CA SER A 53 5.52 6.57 2.46
C SER A 53 5.85 5.54 1.41
N ASP A 54 7.10 5.08 1.39
CA ASP A 54 7.51 4.03 0.46
C ASP A 54 6.78 2.73 0.75
N ALA A 55 6.62 2.38 2.02
CA ALA A 55 5.90 1.18 2.41
C ALA A 55 4.46 1.22 1.92
N VAL A 56 3.78 2.34 2.13
CA VAL A 56 2.39 2.50 1.71
C VAL A 56 2.28 2.48 0.19
N SER A 57 3.11 3.26 -0.49
CA SER A 57 3.07 3.33 -1.96
C SER A 57 3.35 1.97 -2.60
N ASN A 58 4.36 1.27 -2.10
CA ASN A 58 4.72 -0.02 -2.67
C ASN A 58 3.66 -1.07 -2.38
N SER A 59 3.03 -1.01 -1.22
CA SER A 59 1.93 -1.92 -0.91
C SER A 59 0.78 -1.72 -1.88
N PHE A 60 0.35 -0.48 -2.10
CA PHE A 60 -0.72 -0.21 -3.04
C PHE A 60 -0.33 -0.60 -4.46
N ASN A 61 0.84 -0.16 -4.91
CA ASN A 61 1.27 -0.41 -6.29
C ASN A 61 1.34 -1.89 -6.59
N ASN A 62 1.86 -2.67 -5.66
CA ASN A 62 2.03 -4.10 -5.89
C ASN A 62 0.73 -4.88 -5.71
N LEU A 63 -0.09 -4.50 -4.74
CA LEU A 63 -1.39 -5.17 -4.58
C LEU A 63 -2.29 -4.93 -5.79
N LEU A 64 -2.23 -3.74 -6.36
CA LEU A 64 -3.11 -3.37 -7.47
C LEU A 64 -2.51 -3.71 -8.83
N GLY A 65 -1.19 -3.65 -8.98
CA GLY A 65 -0.56 -3.76 -10.27
C GLY A 65 0.32 -4.97 -10.52
N TYR A 66 0.87 -5.56 -9.47
CA TYR A 66 1.71 -6.75 -9.64
C TYR A 66 0.83 -7.96 -9.97
N PRO A 67 1.21 -8.79 -10.93
CA PRO A 67 0.38 -9.94 -11.31
C PRO A 67 0.51 -11.10 -10.31
N HIS A 68 0.04 -10.89 -9.10
CA HIS A 68 0.12 -11.91 -8.04
C HIS A 68 -0.85 -13.06 -8.26
N GLY A 69 -1.91 -12.84 -9.03
CA GLY A 69 -2.87 -13.91 -9.33
C GLY A 69 -3.69 -14.38 -8.15
N ARG A 70 -3.81 -13.55 -7.13
CA ARG A 70 -4.49 -13.94 -5.90
C ARG A 70 -5.75 -13.12 -5.62
N TRP A 71 -6.43 -12.71 -6.65
CA TRP A 71 -7.67 -11.96 -6.50
C TRP A 71 -8.75 -12.78 -5.80
N ASP A 72 -8.66 -14.11 -5.90
CA ASP A 72 -9.63 -15.01 -5.28
C ASP A 72 -9.63 -14.91 -3.76
N VAL A 73 -8.50 -14.54 -3.15
CA VAL A 73 -8.41 -14.41 -1.69
C VAL A 73 -8.33 -12.95 -1.23
N TRP A 74 -8.54 -12.01 -2.15
CA TRP A 74 -8.44 -10.58 -1.85
C TRP A 74 -9.22 -10.20 -0.59
N HIS A 75 -10.48 -10.61 -0.52
CA HIS A 75 -11.36 -10.20 0.58
C HIS A 75 -11.08 -10.94 1.88
N ASP A 76 -10.20 -11.94 1.88
CA ASP A 76 -9.75 -12.51 3.13
C ASP A 76 -8.85 -11.53 3.90
N TYR A 77 -8.27 -10.56 3.20
CA TYR A 77 -7.31 -9.61 3.80
C TYR A 77 -7.76 -8.17 3.68
N ILE A 78 -8.46 -7.81 2.61
CA ILE A 78 -8.80 -6.42 2.30
C ILE A 78 -10.30 -6.35 2.05
N THR A 79 -10.99 -5.55 2.86
CA THR A 79 -12.45 -5.46 2.80
C THR A 79 -12.96 -4.78 1.54
N PRO A 80 -12.43 -3.59 1.16
CA PRO A 80 -12.97 -2.94 -0.04
C PRO A 80 -12.47 -3.60 -1.33
N ILE A 81 -13.24 -3.42 -2.39
CA ILE A 81 -12.84 -3.90 -3.71
C ILE A 81 -11.65 -3.11 -4.22
N SER A 82 -10.94 -3.66 -5.20
CA SER A 82 -9.69 -3.06 -5.67
C SER A 82 -9.87 -1.65 -6.22
N SER A 83 -11.00 -1.35 -6.86
CA SER A 83 -11.23 -0.01 -7.36
C SER A 83 -11.38 1.01 -6.24
N GLU A 84 -11.94 0.61 -5.11
CA GLU A 84 -12.03 1.49 -3.95
C GLU A 84 -10.65 1.68 -3.33
N VAL A 85 -9.86 0.63 -3.26
CA VAL A 85 -8.48 0.71 -2.78
C VAL A 85 -7.68 1.69 -3.66
N ALA A 86 -7.87 1.64 -4.96
CA ALA A 86 -7.21 2.57 -5.88
C ALA A 86 -7.59 4.02 -5.58
N ARG A 87 -8.86 4.28 -5.22
CA ARG A 87 -9.30 5.62 -4.86
C ARG A 87 -8.65 6.10 -3.57
N VAL A 88 -8.52 5.20 -2.58
CA VAL A 88 -7.84 5.52 -1.34
C VAL A 88 -6.37 5.88 -1.62
N PHE A 89 -5.72 5.11 -2.47
CA PHE A 89 -4.34 5.38 -2.86
C PHE A 89 -4.21 6.76 -3.50
N ALA A 90 -5.13 7.10 -4.38
CA ALA A 90 -5.12 8.41 -5.04
C ALA A 90 -5.24 9.54 -4.02
N ARG A 91 -6.17 9.42 -3.07
CA ARG A 91 -6.34 10.42 -2.04
C ARG A 91 -5.09 10.54 -1.16
N TRP A 92 -4.55 9.41 -0.77
CA TRP A 92 -3.37 9.41 0.10
C TRP A 92 -2.18 10.09 -0.57
N ARG A 93 -1.95 9.82 -1.83
CA ARG A 93 -0.85 10.46 -2.56
C ARG A 93 -1.05 11.96 -2.68
N GLY A 94 -2.26 12.39 -2.88
CA GLY A 94 -2.57 13.81 -2.92
C GLY A 94 -2.34 14.50 -1.59
N GLU A 95 -2.75 13.85 -0.51
CA GLU A 95 -2.63 14.41 0.83
C GLU A 95 -1.19 14.48 1.32
N THR A 96 -0.37 13.52 0.95
CA THR A 96 1.01 13.49 1.41
C THR A 96 1.93 14.38 0.61
N GLY A 97 1.44 14.93 -0.50
CA GLY A 97 2.27 15.77 -1.35
C GLY A 97 3.35 15.02 -2.08
N LEU A 98 3.27 13.72 -2.16
CA LEU A 98 4.27 12.91 -2.86
C LEU A 98 4.11 12.98 -4.36
N ASN A 99 3.04 13.56 -4.82
CA ASN A 99 2.85 13.76 -6.23
C ASN A 99 3.74 14.91 -6.68
N PRO A 100 4.63 14.69 -7.63
CA PRO A 100 5.63 15.71 -7.98
C PRO A 100 5.05 16.97 -8.58
N SER A 101 3.82 16.96 -9.02
CA SER A 101 3.25 18.14 -9.64
C SER A 101 2.57 19.07 -8.65
N GLY A 102 2.64 18.76 -7.37
CA GLY A 102 2.08 19.62 -6.35
C GLY A 102 0.60 19.45 -6.18
N GLU A 103 -0.17 20.05 -7.04
CA GLU A 103 -1.58 19.80 -6.99
C GLU A 103 -1.85 18.44 -7.54
N GLY A 104 -0.79 17.85 -7.86
CA GLY A 104 -0.81 16.47 -7.91
C GLY A 104 -1.11 15.83 -9.22
N TYR A 105 -0.42 14.78 -9.39
CA TYR A 105 -0.63 13.90 -10.48
C TYR A 105 -2.11 13.49 -10.59
N PHE A 106 -2.70 13.12 -9.47
CA PHE A 106 -4.09 12.69 -9.46
C PHE A 106 -5.07 13.83 -9.67
N ASN A 107 -4.71 15.03 -9.31
CA ASN A 107 -5.56 16.18 -9.60
C ASN A 107 -5.74 16.36 -11.08
N ARG A 108 -4.70 16.12 -11.85
CA ARG A 108 -4.80 16.23 -13.28
C ARG A 108 -5.52 15.05 -13.92
N LEU A 109 -5.55 13.95 -13.24
CA LEU A 109 -6.22 12.75 -13.75
C LEU A 109 -7.70 12.71 -13.42
N ARG A 110 -8.14 13.58 -12.59
CA ARG A 110 -9.55 13.65 -12.23
C ARG A 110 -10.39 14.28 -13.29
#